data_3680db325c1f049daae5e9937c58edb1
#
_entry.id   3680db325c1f049daae5e9937c58edb1
#
_cell.length_a   1.000
_cell.length_b   1.000
_cell.length_c   1.000
_cell.angle_alpha   90.00
_cell.angle_beta   90.00
_cell.angle_gamma   90.00
#
_symmetry.space_group_name_H-M   'P 1'
#
loop_
_entity.id
_entity.type
_entity.pdbx_description
1 polymer ?
#
loop_
_entity_poly.entity_id
_entity_poly.type
_entity_poly.pdbx_seq_one_letter_code
_entity_poly.pdbx_strand_id
1 'polypeptide(L)'
;MNHKIVAVILILALASMACGFTVDIPRRPTPGPEVTDEITVAAPGSDGTRLTIEFGAGELNLSAGEGDDLVTGTATYNISDLKPEISEEDGDVLIQQGDYEFDGLPPFEGIKNVWNLKLGNIPMDLTIKAGAYDATYELGGLSLTGLTVKDGAADVSLSFTSPNQTEMSVLRYETGASNVKLTGLANANFNTLIFQSGAGDYTLDFSGELQRDATVTISSGLSNVILVVPENVNATITMESGITNVNTVGGWSQDGDIYTQKGDGPTLTFLIKMGAGNLTVTD
;
A
#
# COMPACT_ATOMS: atom_id res chain seq x y z
N MET A 1 28.62 26.84 3.57
CA MET A 1 28.86 25.91 2.45
C MET A 1 29.99 26.49 1.60
N ASN A 2 31.09 25.77 1.42
CA ASN A 2 32.33 26.30 0.84
C ASN A 2 32.12 26.66 -0.64
N HIS A 3 32.32 27.95 -1.01
CA HIS A 3 32.10 28.43 -2.40
C HIS A 3 32.89 27.65 -3.45
N LYS A 4 33.99 27.00 -3.05
CA LYS A 4 34.78 26.09 -3.92
C LYS A 4 34.04 24.82 -4.28
N ILE A 5 33.20 24.25 -3.38
CA ILE A 5 32.39 23.04 -3.61
C ILE A 5 31.23 23.37 -4.54
N VAL A 6 30.60 24.53 -4.36
CA VAL A 6 29.51 24.99 -5.26
C VAL A 6 30.04 25.24 -6.68
N ALA A 7 31.23 25.82 -6.81
CA ALA A 7 31.86 26.03 -8.12
C ALA A 7 32.22 24.74 -8.83
N VAL A 8 32.68 23.71 -8.10
CA VAL A 8 32.97 22.37 -8.68
C VAL A 8 31.70 21.67 -9.13
N ILE A 9 30.61 21.75 -8.35
CA ILE A 9 29.32 21.16 -8.75
C ILE A 9 28.74 21.88 -9.97
N LEU A 10 28.86 23.21 -10.04
CA LEU A 10 28.40 23.97 -11.20
C LEU A 10 29.22 23.67 -12.47
N ILE A 11 30.54 23.46 -12.36
CA ILE A 11 31.40 23.09 -13.48
C ILE A 11 31.11 21.66 -13.95
N LEU A 12 30.84 20.72 -13.04
CA LEU A 12 30.41 19.36 -13.37
C LEU A 12 29.05 19.33 -14.07
N ALA A 13 28.09 20.15 -13.61
CA ALA A 13 26.78 20.29 -14.25
C ALA A 13 26.89 20.93 -15.65
N LEU A 14 27.78 21.93 -15.85
CA LEU A 14 28.02 22.53 -17.16
C LEU A 14 28.81 21.62 -18.12
N ALA A 15 29.73 20.80 -17.61
CA ALA A 15 30.47 19.84 -18.40
C ALA A 15 29.59 18.68 -18.91
N SER A 16 28.56 18.28 -18.16
CA SER A 16 27.58 17.26 -18.59
C SER A 16 26.64 17.77 -19.71
N MET A 17 26.50 19.09 -19.88
CA MET A 17 25.70 19.68 -20.96
C MET A 17 26.46 19.85 -22.28
N ALA A 18 27.77 19.61 -22.32
CA ALA A 18 28.63 19.83 -23.50
C ALA A 18 28.78 18.59 -24.41
N CYS A 19 28.33 17.40 -23.99
CA CYS A 19 28.17 16.26 -24.88
C CYS A 19 26.77 16.36 -25.50
N GLY A 20 26.70 16.58 -26.81
CA GLY A 20 25.46 16.79 -27.58
C GLY A 20 24.47 15.63 -27.42
N PHE A 21 23.74 15.64 -26.34
CA PHE A 21 22.54 14.84 -26.20
C PHE A 21 21.44 15.49 -27.05
N THR A 22 21.03 14.83 -28.09
CA THR A 22 19.70 15.05 -28.66
C THR A 22 18.71 14.67 -27.57
N VAL A 23 18.17 15.66 -26.88
CA VAL A 23 17.03 15.45 -25.99
C VAL A 23 15.85 15.19 -26.91
N ASP A 24 15.54 13.92 -27.16
CA ASP A 24 14.22 13.55 -27.61
C ASP A 24 13.27 14.03 -26.51
N ILE A 25 12.57 15.13 -26.79
CA ILE A 25 11.51 15.62 -25.88
C ILE A 25 10.37 14.61 -26.04
N PRO A 26 10.07 13.80 -25.00
CA PRO A 26 8.98 12.86 -25.05
C PRO A 26 7.71 13.60 -25.46
N ARG A 27 6.93 13.04 -26.36
CA ARG A 27 5.63 13.59 -26.73
C ARG A 27 4.78 13.60 -25.48
N ARG A 28 4.54 14.79 -24.92
CA ARG A 28 3.57 14.95 -23.82
C ARG A 28 2.20 14.56 -24.38
N PRO A 29 1.53 13.55 -23.80
CA PRO A 29 0.16 13.26 -24.20
C PRO A 29 -0.69 14.49 -23.91
N THR A 30 -1.54 14.83 -24.84
CA THR A 30 -2.52 15.90 -24.64
C THR A 30 -3.78 15.26 -24.08
N PRO A 31 -4.20 15.62 -22.85
CA PRO A 31 -5.46 15.13 -22.30
C PRO A 31 -6.61 15.40 -23.27
N GLY A 32 -7.38 14.38 -23.56
CA GLY A 32 -8.60 14.43 -24.34
C GLY A 32 -9.84 14.65 -23.45
N PRO A 33 -11.04 14.48 -24.00
CA PRO A 33 -12.26 14.38 -23.20
C PRO A 33 -12.22 13.15 -22.28
N GLU A 34 -12.87 13.26 -21.12
CA GLU A 34 -13.00 12.14 -20.19
C GLU A 34 -13.85 11.02 -20.83
N VAL A 35 -13.39 9.78 -20.66
CA VAL A 35 -14.07 8.54 -21.03
C VAL A 35 -14.25 7.72 -19.76
N THR A 36 -15.42 7.11 -19.60
CA THR A 36 -15.70 6.18 -18.51
C THR A 36 -16.07 4.83 -19.12
N ASP A 37 -15.26 3.82 -18.79
CA ASP A 37 -15.55 2.44 -19.13
C ASP A 37 -16.08 1.69 -17.90
N GLU A 38 -17.09 0.84 -18.14
CA GLU A 38 -17.59 -0.11 -17.16
C GLU A 38 -16.65 -1.33 -17.11
N ILE A 39 -16.33 -1.80 -15.91
CA ILE A 39 -15.53 -2.99 -15.66
C ILE A 39 -16.44 -4.03 -15.03
N THR A 40 -16.50 -5.21 -15.65
CA THR A 40 -17.17 -6.37 -15.10
C THR A 40 -16.34 -7.61 -15.41
N VAL A 41 -15.92 -8.31 -14.35
CA VAL A 41 -15.15 -9.55 -14.41
C VAL A 41 -15.91 -10.60 -13.63
N ALA A 42 -16.34 -11.66 -14.31
CA ALA A 42 -17.03 -12.76 -13.68
C ALA A 42 -16.09 -13.50 -12.70
N ALA A 43 -16.66 -14.11 -11.67
CA ALA A 43 -15.89 -14.97 -10.79
C ALA A 43 -15.39 -16.20 -11.56
N PRO A 44 -14.07 -16.49 -11.55
CA PRO A 44 -13.57 -17.73 -12.13
C PRO A 44 -14.13 -18.91 -11.35
N GLY A 45 -14.59 -19.93 -12.08
CA GLY A 45 -15.19 -21.12 -11.47
C GLY A 45 -14.18 -22.10 -10.82
N SER A 46 -12.98 -21.64 -10.49
CA SER A 46 -11.89 -22.44 -9.95
C SER A 46 -11.65 -22.16 -8.46
N ASP A 47 -11.23 -23.17 -7.71
CA ASP A 47 -10.68 -22.97 -6.36
C ASP A 47 -9.34 -22.23 -6.45
N GLY A 48 -9.16 -21.16 -5.67
CA GLY A 48 -7.90 -20.41 -5.59
C GLY A 48 -7.78 -19.25 -6.57
N THR A 49 -8.80 -18.40 -6.65
CA THR A 49 -8.79 -17.17 -7.45
C THR A 49 -7.64 -16.23 -7.02
N ARG A 50 -6.88 -15.74 -7.99
CA ARG A 50 -5.91 -14.67 -7.81
C ARG A 50 -6.31 -13.45 -8.62
N LEU A 51 -6.41 -12.31 -7.95
CA LEU A 51 -6.69 -11.02 -8.59
C LEU A 51 -5.47 -10.13 -8.48
N THR A 52 -4.94 -9.71 -9.61
CA THR A 52 -3.86 -8.71 -9.67
C THR A 52 -4.41 -7.43 -10.30
N ILE A 53 -4.19 -6.30 -9.63
CA ILE A 53 -4.50 -4.96 -10.13
C ILE A 53 -3.17 -4.22 -10.31
N GLU A 54 -2.82 -3.85 -11.54
CA GLU A 54 -1.62 -3.07 -11.86
C GLU A 54 -2.03 -1.65 -12.29
N PHE A 55 -1.67 -0.66 -11.47
CA PHE A 55 -2.10 0.72 -11.61
C PHE A 55 -0.90 1.66 -11.63
N GLY A 56 -0.73 2.42 -12.68
CA GLY A 56 0.42 3.29 -12.83
C GLY A 56 0.35 4.55 -11.97
N ALA A 57 -0.58 5.45 -12.29
CA ALA A 57 -0.75 6.71 -11.59
C ALA A 57 -2.20 7.22 -11.67
N GLY A 58 -2.66 7.93 -10.64
CA GLY A 58 -4.00 8.49 -10.54
C GLY A 58 -4.67 8.20 -9.21
N GLU A 59 -5.93 7.82 -9.22
CA GLU A 59 -6.73 7.49 -8.04
C GLU A 59 -7.32 6.09 -8.16
N LEU A 60 -7.08 5.23 -7.17
CA LEU A 60 -7.58 3.86 -7.14
C LEU A 60 -8.43 3.63 -5.89
N ASN A 61 -9.72 3.40 -6.08
CA ASN A 61 -10.66 3.12 -5.00
C ASN A 61 -11.16 1.68 -5.09
N LEU A 62 -11.01 0.93 -3.99
CA LEU A 62 -11.50 -0.43 -3.86
C LEU A 62 -12.48 -0.53 -2.69
N SER A 63 -13.55 -1.27 -2.89
CA SER A 63 -14.51 -1.57 -1.82
C SER A 63 -15.09 -2.98 -1.97
N ALA A 64 -15.70 -3.50 -0.90
CA ALA A 64 -16.49 -4.71 -1.01
C ALA A 64 -17.70 -4.47 -1.92
N GLY A 65 -17.96 -5.40 -2.82
CA GLY A 65 -19.11 -5.41 -3.73
C GLY A 65 -20.19 -6.38 -3.28
N GLU A 66 -21.37 -6.22 -3.86
CA GLU A 66 -22.48 -7.15 -3.72
C GLU A 66 -22.62 -7.95 -5.04
N GLY A 67 -22.85 -9.25 -4.95
CA GLY A 67 -23.06 -10.09 -6.12
C GLY A 67 -21.97 -11.15 -6.35
N ASP A 68 -22.08 -11.86 -7.47
CA ASP A 68 -21.27 -13.05 -7.76
C ASP A 68 -20.09 -12.76 -8.70
N ASP A 69 -19.97 -11.52 -9.20
CA ASP A 69 -18.84 -11.12 -10.03
C ASP A 69 -17.57 -10.93 -9.17
N LEU A 70 -16.39 -11.25 -9.73
CA LEU A 70 -15.11 -11.03 -9.06
C LEU A 70 -14.82 -9.55 -8.89
N VAL A 71 -15.04 -8.76 -9.96
CA VAL A 71 -14.83 -7.30 -9.93
C VAL A 71 -15.94 -6.63 -10.74
N THR A 72 -16.50 -5.56 -10.18
CA THR A 72 -17.36 -4.63 -10.91
C THR A 72 -16.90 -3.19 -10.65
N GLY A 73 -17.22 -2.27 -11.54
CA GLY A 73 -16.89 -0.87 -11.29
C GLY A 73 -16.70 -0.05 -12.54
N THR A 74 -15.96 1.04 -12.41
CA THR A 74 -15.70 1.98 -13.51
C THR A 74 -14.25 2.45 -13.53
N ALA A 75 -13.75 2.72 -14.72
CA ALA A 75 -12.50 3.43 -14.93
C ALA A 75 -12.77 4.70 -15.75
N THR A 76 -12.43 5.85 -15.19
CA THR A 76 -12.55 7.16 -15.86
C THR A 76 -11.16 7.71 -16.16
N TYR A 77 -10.89 7.97 -17.42
CA TYR A 77 -9.60 8.47 -17.88
C TYR A 77 -9.75 9.46 -19.04
N ASN A 78 -8.71 10.24 -19.33
CA ASN A 78 -8.70 11.21 -20.43
C ASN A 78 -7.49 11.08 -21.38
N ILE A 79 -6.77 9.99 -21.26
CA ILE A 79 -5.69 9.57 -22.16
C ILE A 79 -6.00 8.14 -22.58
N SER A 80 -6.05 7.86 -23.89
CA SER A 80 -6.42 6.54 -24.43
C SER A 80 -5.57 5.39 -23.90
N ASP A 81 -4.30 5.67 -23.66
CA ASP A 81 -3.30 4.68 -23.22
C ASP A 81 -3.43 4.31 -21.73
N LEU A 82 -4.30 5.00 -20.98
CA LEU A 82 -4.67 4.68 -19.59
C LEU A 82 -5.86 3.72 -19.51
N LYS A 83 -6.43 3.32 -20.67
CA LYS A 83 -7.54 2.38 -20.70
C LYS A 83 -7.18 1.08 -19.98
N PRO A 84 -8.05 0.58 -19.07
CA PRO A 84 -7.83 -0.72 -18.45
C PRO A 84 -7.84 -1.87 -19.46
N GLU A 85 -6.92 -2.81 -19.27
CA GLU A 85 -6.87 -4.08 -19.97
C GLU A 85 -7.11 -5.20 -18.99
N ILE A 86 -7.94 -6.18 -19.37
CA ILE A 86 -8.32 -7.31 -18.53
C ILE A 86 -7.86 -8.58 -19.22
N SER A 87 -7.17 -9.45 -18.48
CA SER A 87 -6.82 -10.80 -18.94
C SER A 87 -7.12 -11.83 -17.87
N GLU A 88 -7.55 -12.99 -18.31
CA GLU A 88 -7.95 -14.10 -17.46
C GLU A 88 -7.29 -15.38 -17.94
N GLU A 89 -6.62 -16.12 -17.04
CA GLU A 89 -5.98 -17.39 -17.34
C GLU A 89 -6.00 -18.29 -16.09
N ASP A 90 -6.62 -19.46 -16.20
CA ASP A 90 -6.65 -20.52 -15.17
C ASP A 90 -6.96 -20.05 -13.73
N GLY A 91 -7.89 -19.11 -13.57
CA GLY A 91 -8.29 -18.55 -12.27
C GLY A 91 -7.47 -17.35 -11.83
N ASP A 92 -6.46 -16.98 -12.61
CA ASP A 92 -5.72 -15.73 -12.45
C ASP A 92 -6.39 -14.63 -13.26
N VAL A 93 -6.69 -13.52 -12.62
CA VAL A 93 -7.26 -12.34 -13.25
C VAL A 93 -6.30 -11.18 -13.08
N LEU A 94 -5.93 -10.55 -14.18
CA LEU A 94 -5.13 -9.33 -14.21
C LEU A 94 -5.98 -8.19 -14.77
N ILE A 95 -6.09 -7.11 -14.01
CA ILE A 95 -6.61 -5.83 -14.45
C ILE A 95 -5.45 -4.85 -14.43
N GLN A 96 -4.98 -4.43 -15.59
CA GLN A 96 -3.83 -3.55 -15.70
C GLN A 96 -4.19 -2.24 -16.41
N GLN A 97 -3.54 -1.17 -16.02
CA GLN A 97 -3.53 0.06 -16.80
C GLN A 97 -2.78 -0.21 -18.11
N GLY A 98 -3.31 0.27 -19.23
CA GLY A 98 -2.64 0.12 -20.53
C GLY A 98 -1.23 0.72 -20.53
N ASP A 99 -0.42 0.32 -21.50
CA ASP A 99 1.02 0.64 -21.61
C ASP A 99 1.26 2.14 -21.85
N TYR A 100 1.15 2.93 -20.77
CA TYR A 100 1.57 4.32 -20.78
C TYR A 100 2.95 4.45 -20.14
N GLU A 101 3.98 4.55 -20.97
CA GLU A 101 5.34 4.83 -20.51
C GLU A 101 5.51 6.32 -20.22
N PHE A 102 5.80 6.65 -18.97
CA PHE A 102 6.21 7.99 -18.58
C PHE A 102 7.73 8.14 -18.73
N ASP A 103 8.17 8.84 -19.76
CA ASP A 103 9.55 9.31 -19.85
C ASP A 103 9.72 10.54 -18.91
N GLY A 104 10.20 10.30 -17.69
CA GLY A 104 10.41 11.32 -16.66
C GLY A 104 9.26 11.46 -15.67
N LEU A 105 9.24 12.55 -14.90
CA LEU A 105 8.12 12.86 -13.99
C LEU A 105 6.93 13.33 -14.82
N PRO A 106 5.80 12.62 -14.78
CA PRO A 106 4.63 13.03 -15.53
C PRO A 106 4.13 14.38 -15.03
N PRO A 107 3.72 15.28 -15.93
CA PRO A 107 2.93 16.43 -15.53
C PRO A 107 1.55 15.90 -15.11
N PHE A 108 1.29 15.79 -13.82
CA PHE A 108 -0.02 15.31 -13.30
C PHE A 108 -1.16 16.30 -13.57
N GLU A 109 -0.83 17.52 -13.99
CA GLU A 109 -1.82 18.58 -14.22
C GLU A 109 -2.68 18.27 -15.46
N GLY A 110 -3.98 18.06 -15.23
CA GLY A 110 -4.96 17.80 -16.27
C GLY A 110 -5.09 16.33 -16.71
N ILE A 111 -4.29 15.40 -16.19
CA ILE A 111 -4.47 13.98 -16.43
C ILE A 111 -5.53 13.43 -15.46
N LYS A 112 -6.51 12.73 -16.02
CA LYS A 112 -7.54 12.00 -15.28
C LYS A 112 -7.30 10.51 -15.43
N ASN A 113 -7.19 9.80 -14.31
CA ASN A 113 -7.19 8.34 -14.24
C ASN A 113 -7.74 7.95 -12.88
N VAL A 114 -9.00 7.56 -12.82
CA VAL A 114 -9.71 7.21 -11.58
C VAL A 114 -10.41 5.89 -11.77
N TRP A 115 -10.04 4.90 -10.97
CA TRP A 115 -10.71 3.61 -10.95
C TRP A 115 -11.50 3.45 -9.65
N ASN A 116 -12.77 3.10 -9.78
CA ASN A 116 -13.66 2.78 -8.67
C ASN A 116 -14.12 1.34 -8.85
N LEU A 117 -13.50 0.41 -8.12
CA LEU A 117 -13.74 -1.02 -8.27
C LEU A 117 -14.38 -1.59 -6.99
N LYS A 118 -15.30 -2.50 -7.21
CA LYS A 118 -15.94 -3.28 -6.17
C LYS A 118 -15.55 -4.74 -6.33
N LEU A 119 -15.05 -5.34 -5.26
CA LEU A 119 -14.56 -6.71 -5.22
C LEU A 119 -15.65 -7.64 -4.71
N GLY A 120 -15.90 -8.72 -5.41
CA GLY A 120 -16.84 -9.76 -4.99
C GLY A 120 -16.38 -10.48 -3.72
N ASN A 121 -17.32 -11.00 -2.96
CA ASN A 121 -17.00 -11.72 -1.74
C ASN A 121 -16.79 -13.22 -2.01
N ILE A 122 -15.75 -13.52 -2.77
CA ILE A 122 -15.27 -14.89 -3.02
C ILE A 122 -13.86 -15.05 -2.45
N PRO A 123 -13.44 -16.26 -2.03
CA PRO A 123 -12.07 -16.46 -1.56
C PRO A 123 -11.05 -16.11 -2.64
N MET A 124 -10.18 -15.11 -2.36
CA MET A 124 -9.19 -14.65 -3.32
C MET A 124 -7.89 -14.22 -2.67
N ASP A 125 -6.78 -14.36 -3.39
CA ASP A 125 -5.51 -13.71 -3.12
C ASP A 125 -5.45 -12.42 -3.95
N LEU A 126 -5.41 -11.27 -3.26
CA LEU A 126 -5.40 -9.95 -3.89
C LEU A 126 -4.00 -9.36 -3.92
N THR A 127 -3.53 -9.04 -5.12
CA THR A 127 -2.29 -8.30 -5.33
C THR A 127 -2.57 -6.96 -5.99
N ILE A 128 -2.11 -5.88 -5.40
CA ILE A 128 -2.15 -4.52 -5.94
C ILE A 128 -0.73 -4.05 -6.18
N LYS A 129 -0.41 -3.66 -7.41
CA LYS A 129 0.86 -3.04 -7.78
C LYS A 129 0.57 -1.66 -8.35
N ALA A 130 1.13 -0.63 -7.73
CA ALA A 130 0.87 0.73 -8.17
C ALA A 130 2.15 1.58 -8.19
N GLY A 131 2.13 2.64 -8.99
CA GLY A 131 3.26 3.56 -9.14
C GLY A 131 3.17 4.76 -8.20
N ALA A 132 2.61 5.87 -8.70
CA ALA A 132 2.42 7.11 -7.94
C ALA A 132 0.93 7.49 -7.93
N TYR A 133 0.25 7.34 -6.78
CA TYR A 133 -1.20 7.40 -6.75
C TYR A 133 -1.77 7.75 -5.37
N ASP A 134 -3.04 8.13 -5.38
CA ASP A 134 -3.87 8.23 -4.18
C ASP A 134 -4.83 7.03 -4.14
N ALA A 135 -5.09 6.49 -2.95
CA ALA A 135 -5.97 5.33 -2.83
C ALA A 135 -6.81 5.27 -1.57
N THR A 136 -8.02 4.75 -1.74
CA THR A 136 -8.90 4.36 -0.64
C THR A 136 -9.33 2.91 -0.82
N TYR A 137 -8.96 2.05 0.12
CA TYR A 137 -9.29 0.64 0.12
C TYR A 137 -10.14 0.30 1.35
N GLU A 138 -11.42 -0.04 1.14
CA GLU A 138 -12.29 -0.61 2.16
C GLU A 138 -12.48 -2.10 1.88
N LEU A 139 -11.73 -2.93 2.60
CA LEU A 139 -11.64 -4.36 2.35
C LEU A 139 -12.34 -5.21 3.42
N GLY A 140 -13.05 -4.56 4.34
CA GLY A 140 -13.82 -5.26 5.38
C GLY A 140 -14.93 -6.13 4.79
N GLY A 141 -15.18 -7.31 5.39
CA GLY A 141 -16.22 -8.26 4.97
C GLY A 141 -15.90 -9.09 3.74
N LEU A 142 -14.75 -8.90 3.09
CA LEU A 142 -14.27 -9.74 2.01
C LEU A 142 -13.74 -11.09 2.52
N SER A 143 -13.47 -12.01 1.59
CA SER A 143 -12.90 -13.34 1.85
C SER A 143 -11.46 -13.41 1.31
N LEU A 144 -10.57 -12.53 1.80
CA LEU A 144 -9.18 -12.49 1.34
C LEU A 144 -8.36 -13.61 1.98
N THR A 145 -7.74 -14.47 1.18
CA THR A 145 -6.80 -15.52 1.60
C THR A 145 -5.35 -15.01 1.69
N GLY A 146 -5.05 -13.94 0.97
CA GLY A 146 -3.80 -13.18 0.97
C GLY A 146 -4.05 -11.76 0.49
N LEU A 147 -3.22 -10.82 0.94
CA LEU A 147 -3.20 -9.45 0.45
C LEU A 147 -1.76 -8.98 0.27
N THR A 148 -1.43 -8.55 -0.94
CA THR A 148 -0.14 -7.91 -1.24
C THR A 148 -0.37 -6.56 -1.87
N VAL A 149 0.15 -5.49 -1.26
CA VAL A 149 0.18 -4.15 -1.84
C VAL A 149 1.64 -3.75 -2.04
N LYS A 150 1.97 -3.32 -3.26
CA LYS A 150 3.29 -2.81 -3.62
C LYS A 150 3.14 -1.49 -4.33
N ASP A 151 3.67 -0.44 -3.77
CA ASP A 151 3.61 0.89 -4.37
C ASP A 151 4.95 1.65 -4.32
N GLY A 152 5.04 2.69 -5.14
CA GLY A 152 6.22 3.54 -5.23
C GLY A 152 6.11 4.78 -4.35
N ALA A 153 5.19 5.69 -4.68
CA ALA A 153 4.92 6.93 -3.97
C ALA A 153 3.41 7.14 -3.88
N ALA A 154 2.86 7.14 -2.66
CA ALA A 154 1.41 7.07 -2.51
C ALA A 154 0.90 7.79 -1.27
N ASP A 155 -0.38 8.19 -1.34
CA ASP A 155 -1.20 8.51 -0.17
C ASP A 155 -2.33 7.47 -0.09
N VAL A 156 -2.23 6.54 0.87
CA VAL A 156 -3.13 5.38 0.93
C VAL A 156 -3.85 5.29 2.27
N SER A 157 -5.16 5.17 2.20
CA SER A 157 -6.01 4.75 3.31
C SER A 157 -6.56 3.35 3.03
N LEU A 158 -6.16 2.36 3.82
CA LEU A 158 -6.68 1.00 3.76
C LEU A 158 -7.37 0.65 5.07
N SER A 159 -8.58 0.12 4.98
CA SER A 159 -9.40 -0.18 6.16
C SER A 159 -10.06 -1.56 6.08
N PHE A 160 -10.20 -2.17 7.25
CA PHE A 160 -11.04 -3.35 7.50
C PHE A 160 -12.11 -2.98 8.54
N THR A 161 -13.21 -2.36 8.09
CA THR A 161 -14.30 -1.93 9.00
C THR A 161 -15.10 -3.10 9.57
N SER A 162 -15.00 -4.27 8.97
CA SER A 162 -15.57 -5.53 9.43
C SER A 162 -14.62 -6.71 9.21
N PRO A 163 -14.79 -7.82 9.95
CA PRO A 163 -13.89 -8.97 9.83
C PRO A 163 -13.81 -9.56 8.42
N ASN A 164 -12.59 -9.86 7.98
CA ASN A 164 -12.33 -10.71 6.82
C ASN A 164 -12.91 -12.10 7.07
N GLN A 165 -13.67 -12.61 6.11
CA GLN A 165 -14.51 -13.81 6.28
C GLN A 165 -13.71 -15.12 6.28
N THR A 166 -12.48 -15.10 5.83
CA THR A 166 -11.58 -16.25 5.80
C THR A 166 -10.24 -15.94 6.47
N GLU A 167 -9.46 -16.96 6.76
CA GLU A 167 -8.11 -16.79 7.26
C GLU A 167 -7.20 -16.22 6.17
N MET A 168 -6.52 -15.13 6.48
CA MET A 168 -5.52 -14.53 5.61
C MET A 168 -4.13 -15.04 6.03
N SER A 169 -3.46 -15.75 5.14
CA SER A 169 -2.13 -16.28 5.43
C SER A 169 -1.11 -15.15 5.64
N VAL A 170 -1.06 -14.20 4.71
CA VAL A 170 -0.13 -13.06 4.73
C VAL A 170 -0.83 -11.80 4.27
N LEU A 171 -0.65 -10.72 5.04
CA LEU A 171 -0.85 -9.35 4.62
C LEU A 171 0.53 -8.71 4.42
N ARG A 172 0.85 -8.34 3.18
CA ARG A 172 2.13 -7.72 2.82
C ARG A 172 1.88 -6.32 2.27
N TYR A 173 2.57 -5.33 2.82
CA TYR A 173 2.57 -3.96 2.32
C TYR A 173 4.01 -3.50 2.10
N GLU A 174 4.35 -3.19 0.86
CA GLU A 174 5.68 -2.71 0.45
C GLU A 174 5.53 -1.35 -0.22
N THR A 175 6.19 -0.32 0.31
CA THR A 175 6.08 1.05 -0.21
C THR A 175 7.45 1.76 -0.26
N GLY A 176 7.58 2.69 -1.19
CA GLY A 176 8.78 3.51 -1.32
C GLY A 176 8.75 4.75 -0.42
N ALA A 177 8.16 5.84 -0.90
CA ALA A 177 8.05 7.12 -0.19
C ALA A 177 6.59 7.56 -0.14
N SER A 178 5.89 7.29 0.96
CA SER A 178 4.44 7.35 1.02
C SER A 178 3.92 7.80 2.37
N ASN A 179 2.66 8.26 2.40
CA ASN A 179 1.84 8.33 3.59
C ASN A 179 0.84 7.17 3.56
N VAL A 180 0.88 6.29 4.56
CA VAL A 180 0.01 5.11 4.59
C VAL A 180 -0.71 5.01 5.92
N LYS A 181 -2.01 4.88 5.85
CA LYS A 181 -2.86 4.62 7.00
C LYS A 181 -3.59 3.29 6.84
N LEU A 182 -3.23 2.31 7.66
CA LEU A 182 -3.89 1.01 7.74
C LEU A 182 -4.73 0.98 9.01
N THR A 183 -6.04 0.74 8.90
CA THR A 183 -6.95 0.77 10.04
C THR A 183 -7.78 -0.51 10.15
N GLY A 184 -8.14 -0.90 11.38
CA GLY A 184 -8.90 -2.11 11.63
C GLY A 184 -8.13 -3.39 11.34
N LEU A 185 -6.82 -3.38 11.48
CA LEU A 185 -5.96 -4.50 11.08
C LEU A 185 -6.28 -5.81 11.82
N ALA A 186 -6.79 -5.76 13.05
CA ALA A 186 -7.25 -6.96 13.75
C ALA A 186 -8.39 -7.68 13.00
N ASN A 187 -9.24 -6.93 12.29
CA ASN A 187 -10.30 -7.50 11.47
C ASN A 187 -9.79 -8.19 10.19
N ALA A 188 -8.57 -7.92 9.75
CA ALA A 188 -8.02 -8.54 8.55
C ALA A 188 -7.78 -10.04 8.70
N ASN A 189 -7.82 -10.59 9.91
CA ASN A 189 -7.72 -12.03 10.22
C ASN A 189 -6.46 -12.69 9.65
N PHE A 190 -5.32 -12.00 9.70
CA PHE A 190 -4.05 -12.46 9.16
C PHE A 190 -3.25 -13.29 10.18
N ASN A 191 -2.40 -14.20 9.69
CA ASN A 191 -1.39 -14.89 10.49
C ASN A 191 -0.11 -14.06 10.57
N THR A 192 0.30 -13.47 9.44
CA THR A 192 1.52 -12.67 9.34
C THR A 192 1.24 -11.38 8.61
N LEU A 193 1.64 -10.26 9.21
CA LEU A 193 1.69 -8.95 8.53
C LEU A 193 3.15 -8.59 8.31
N ILE A 194 3.50 -8.20 7.08
CA ILE A 194 4.82 -7.71 6.70
C ILE A 194 4.67 -6.31 6.12
N PHE A 195 5.18 -5.31 6.82
CA PHE A 195 5.21 -3.93 6.39
C PHE A 195 6.64 -3.49 6.09
N GLN A 196 6.90 -3.12 4.84
CA GLN A 196 8.21 -2.66 4.39
C GLN A 196 8.08 -1.30 3.75
N SER A 197 8.87 -0.34 4.21
CA SER A 197 8.78 1.03 3.71
C SER A 197 10.15 1.71 3.63
N GLY A 198 10.26 2.68 2.72
CA GLY A 198 11.43 3.52 2.59
C GLY A 198 11.35 4.74 3.52
N ALA A 199 10.64 5.79 3.11
CA ALA A 199 10.51 7.03 3.87
C ALA A 199 9.05 7.50 3.88
N GLY A 200 8.59 8.07 5.01
CA GLY A 200 7.24 8.61 5.11
C GLY A 200 6.62 8.57 6.50
N ASP A 201 5.31 8.80 6.52
CA ASP A 201 4.49 8.76 7.73
C ASP A 201 3.51 7.57 7.64
N TYR A 202 3.57 6.68 8.63
CA TYR A 202 2.84 5.43 8.61
C TYR A 202 2.01 5.26 9.88
N THR A 203 0.74 4.94 9.72
CA THR A 203 -0.14 4.57 10.84
C THR A 203 -0.62 3.13 10.61
N LEU A 204 -0.36 2.26 11.57
CA LEU A 204 -0.85 0.89 11.60
C LEU A 204 -1.73 0.74 12.84
N ASP A 205 -3.03 0.67 12.62
CA ASP A 205 -4.04 0.60 13.68
C ASP A 205 -4.60 -0.83 13.75
N PHE A 206 -4.32 -1.50 14.87
CA PHE A 206 -4.74 -2.86 15.18
C PHE A 206 -6.07 -2.93 15.92
N SER A 207 -6.91 -1.91 15.77
CA SER A 207 -8.30 -1.97 16.23
C SER A 207 -9.08 -3.05 15.49
N GLY A 208 -10.21 -3.48 16.08
CA GLY A 208 -11.05 -4.54 15.57
C GLY A 208 -11.01 -5.79 16.44
N GLU A 209 -11.36 -6.95 15.88
CA GLU A 209 -11.42 -8.23 16.58
C GLU A 209 -10.26 -9.14 16.16
N LEU A 210 -9.26 -9.26 17.04
CA LEU A 210 -8.14 -10.17 16.82
C LEU A 210 -8.61 -11.63 17.04
N GLN A 211 -8.65 -12.41 15.97
CA GLN A 211 -9.24 -13.76 15.99
C GLN A 211 -8.21 -14.85 16.35
N ARG A 212 -6.89 -14.55 16.26
CA ARG A 212 -5.80 -15.48 16.45
C ARG A 212 -4.51 -14.78 16.84
N ASP A 213 -3.55 -15.54 17.34
CA ASP A 213 -2.18 -15.04 17.47
C ASP A 213 -1.63 -14.66 16.11
N ALA A 214 -0.95 -13.52 16.03
CA ALA A 214 -0.40 -13.05 14.78
C ALA A 214 0.97 -12.41 14.97
N THR A 215 1.78 -12.46 13.91
CA THR A 215 3.12 -11.86 13.88
C THR A 215 3.12 -10.66 12.93
N VAL A 216 3.70 -9.57 13.38
CA VAL A 216 3.85 -8.33 12.62
C VAL A 216 5.33 -7.99 12.49
N THR A 217 5.82 -7.92 11.26
CA THR A 217 7.18 -7.48 10.97
C THR A 217 7.12 -6.12 10.30
N ILE A 218 7.79 -5.13 10.87
CA ILE A 218 7.89 -3.77 10.32
C ILE A 218 9.36 -3.48 10.02
N SER A 219 9.65 -3.17 8.76
CA SER A 219 10.97 -2.72 8.32
C SER A 219 10.83 -1.37 7.63
N SER A 220 11.40 -0.32 8.20
CA SER A 220 11.29 1.03 7.68
C SER A 220 12.63 1.76 7.64
N GLY A 221 12.82 2.62 6.64
CA GLY A 221 14.02 3.42 6.49
C GLY A 221 14.02 4.67 7.38
N LEU A 222 13.60 5.81 6.84
CA LEU A 222 13.48 7.09 7.53
C LEU A 222 12.00 7.46 7.67
N SER A 223 11.41 7.25 8.84
CA SER A 223 9.96 7.37 8.98
C SER A 223 9.48 7.76 10.37
N ASN A 224 8.24 8.25 10.40
CA ASN A 224 7.44 8.29 11.62
C ASN A 224 6.41 7.16 11.54
N VAL A 225 6.42 6.28 12.52
CA VAL A 225 5.48 5.16 12.60
C VAL A 225 4.62 5.32 13.85
N ILE A 226 3.32 5.24 13.65
CA ILE A 226 2.33 5.20 14.73
C ILE A 226 1.71 3.81 14.74
N LEU A 227 1.82 3.11 15.87
CA LEU A 227 1.13 1.86 16.12
C LEU A 227 0.00 2.14 17.11
N VAL A 228 -1.22 1.86 16.70
CA VAL A 228 -2.37 1.86 17.60
C VAL A 228 -2.64 0.42 17.99
N VAL A 229 -2.43 0.09 19.28
CA VAL A 229 -2.62 -1.26 19.82
C VAL A 229 -3.59 -1.15 21.00
N PRO A 230 -4.86 -1.56 20.85
CA PRO A 230 -5.87 -1.44 21.89
C PRO A 230 -5.43 -2.05 23.24
N GLU A 231 -5.74 -1.42 24.36
CA GLU A 231 -5.32 -1.81 25.72
C GLU A 231 -5.68 -3.27 26.09
N ASN A 232 -6.74 -3.81 25.49
CA ASN A 232 -7.20 -5.18 25.76
C ASN A 232 -6.47 -6.26 24.96
N VAL A 233 -5.53 -5.90 24.09
CA VAL A 233 -4.76 -6.84 23.26
C VAL A 233 -3.46 -7.24 23.97
N ASN A 234 -3.18 -8.56 24.04
CA ASN A 234 -1.85 -9.02 24.40
C ASN A 234 -0.86 -8.61 23.32
N ALA A 235 0.21 -7.91 23.66
CA ALA A 235 1.18 -7.48 22.67
C ALA A 235 2.61 -7.53 23.20
N THR A 236 3.53 -7.94 22.34
CA THR A 236 4.98 -7.89 22.58
C THR A 236 5.64 -7.22 21.39
N ILE A 237 6.40 -6.15 21.63
CA ILE A 237 7.18 -5.45 20.63
C ILE A 237 8.66 -5.68 20.92
N THR A 238 9.39 -6.23 19.96
CA THR A 238 10.85 -6.33 20.01
C THR A 238 11.44 -5.34 19.01
N MET A 239 12.29 -4.45 19.48
CA MET A 239 12.95 -3.44 18.66
C MET A 239 14.33 -3.93 18.21
N GLU A 240 14.55 -3.99 16.90
CA GLU A 240 15.87 -4.09 16.28
C GLU A 240 16.18 -2.73 15.66
N SER A 241 16.56 -1.75 16.47
CA SER A 241 16.60 -0.37 16.02
C SER A 241 18.00 0.15 15.70
N GLY A 242 18.02 1.11 14.73
CA GLY A 242 19.09 2.06 14.53
C GLY A 242 18.92 3.30 15.46
N ILE A 243 18.77 4.50 14.88
CA ILE A 243 18.55 5.77 15.61
C ILE A 243 17.03 6.02 15.64
N THR A 244 16.30 5.38 16.54
CA THR A 244 14.84 5.50 16.66
C THR A 244 14.45 5.96 18.05
N ASN A 245 13.62 7.00 18.13
CA ASN A 245 12.97 7.39 19.37
C ASN A 245 11.69 6.54 19.52
N VAL A 246 11.56 5.82 20.61
CA VAL A 246 10.37 5.06 20.95
C VAL A 246 9.61 5.76 22.05
N ASN A 247 8.35 6.08 21.79
CA ASN A 247 7.42 6.65 22.77
C ASN A 247 6.21 5.74 22.92
N THR A 248 5.96 5.28 24.13
CA THR A 248 4.78 4.45 24.42
C THR A 248 3.80 5.21 25.32
N VAL A 249 2.53 5.16 24.98
CA VAL A 249 1.42 5.68 25.77
C VAL A 249 0.55 4.49 26.21
N GLY A 250 0.05 4.51 27.44
CA GLY A 250 -0.76 3.41 27.99
C GLY A 250 0.03 2.45 28.88
N GLY A 251 -0.47 1.23 29.04
CA GLY A 251 -0.02 0.23 30.01
C GLY A 251 1.24 -0.58 29.65
N TRP A 252 2.15 -0.07 28.84
CA TRP A 252 3.34 -0.76 28.37
C TRP A 252 4.41 -0.88 29.45
N SER A 253 4.97 -2.10 29.59
CA SER A 253 6.15 -2.38 30.41
C SER A 253 7.35 -2.55 29.50
N GLN A 254 8.49 -1.97 29.85
CA GLN A 254 9.72 -2.04 29.07
C GLN A 254 10.82 -2.83 29.81
N ASP A 255 11.47 -3.73 29.09
CA ASP A 255 12.69 -4.42 29.53
C ASP A 255 13.69 -4.44 28.36
N GLY A 256 14.69 -3.55 28.42
CA GLY A 256 15.61 -3.33 27.29
C GLY A 256 14.87 -2.88 26.02
N ASP A 257 15.03 -3.65 24.96
CA ASP A 257 14.40 -3.42 23.65
C ASP A 257 13.05 -4.12 23.49
N ILE A 258 12.50 -4.66 24.57
CA ILE A 258 11.22 -5.37 24.58
C ILE A 258 10.18 -4.55 25.33
N TYR A 259 9.05 -4.33 24.67
CA TYR A 259 7.87 -3.67 25.25
C TYR A 259 6.73 -4.68 25.29
N THR A 260 6.03 -4.77 26.41
CA THR A 260 4.92 -5.71 26.62
C THR A 260 3.69 -5.01 27.15
N GLN A 261 2.54 -5.38 26.62
CA GLN A 261 1.23 -5.04 27.10
C GLN A 261 0.46 -6.32 27.38
N LYS A 262 -0.24 -6.37 28.52
CA LYS A 262 -1.09 -7.51 28.87
C LYS A 262 -2.54 -7.17 28.56
N GLY A 263 -3.18 -8.04 27.82
CA GLY A 263 -4.61 -8.01 27.52
C GLY A 263 -5.21 -9.40 27.69
N ASP A 264 -6.42 -9.57 27.24
CA ASP A 264 -7.16 -10.82 27.23
C ASP A 264 -7.28 -11.34 25.80
N GLY A 265 -7.01 -12.61 25.56
CA GLY A 265 -7.19 -13.23 24.22
C GLY A 265 -5.90 -13.43 23.42
N PRO A 266 -5.99 -13.42 22.08
CA PRO A 266 -4.84 -13.68 21.21
C PRO A 266 -3.74 -12.62 21.35
N THR A 267 -2.52 -12.99 20.90
CA THR A 267 -1.32 -12.17 21.05
C THR A 267 -0.83 -11.62 19.72
N LEU A 268 -0.52 -10.33 19.69
CA LEU A 268 0.25 -9.69 18.62
C LEU A 268 1.73 -9.65 18.99
N THR A 269 2.55 -10.25 18.15
CA THR A 269 4.02 -10.23 18.31
C THR A 269 4.63 -9.35 17.21
N PHE A 270 5.26 -8.24 17.61
CA PHE A 270 5.90 -7.30 16.70
C PHE A 270 7.41 -7.48 16.70
N LEU A 271 7.99 -7.52 15.50
CA LEU A 271 9.41 -7.37 15.25
C LEU A 271 9.61 -6.10 14.42
N ILE A 272 10.25 -5.08 15.00
CA ILE A 272 10.34 -3.76 14.38
C ILE A 272 11.79 -3.38 14.17
N LYS A 273 12.13 -3.09 12.91
CA LYS A 273 13.43 -2.59 12.49
C LYS A 273 13.26 -1.26 11.77
N MET A 274 13.82 -0.20 12.34
CA MET A 274 13.80 1.14 11.76
C MET A 274 15.22 1.68 11.62
N GLY A 275 15.53 2.30 10.47
CA GLY A 275 16.82 2.94 10.25
C GLY A 275 16.96 4.21 11.10
N ALA A 276 16.03 5.14 10.96
CA ALA A 276 15.94 6.37 11.76
C ALA A 276 14.50 6.89 11.78
N GLY A 277 14.14 7.65 12.83
CA GLY A 277 12.84 8.29 12.96
C GLY A 277 12.20 8.13 14.32
N ASN A 278 10.87 8.10 14.36
CA ASN A 278 10.10 8.00 15.59
C ASN A 278 9.11 6.83 15.49
N LEU A 279 9.01 6.06 16.56
CA LEU A 279 7.95 5.10 16.79
C LEU A 279 7.09 5.58 17.95
N THR A 280 5.80 5.77 17.70
CA THR A 280 4.82 6.05 18.75
C THR A 280 3.90 4.85 18.85
N VAL A 281 3.76 4.31 20.05
CA VAL A 281 2.80 3.24 20.35
C VAL A 281 1.73 3.82 21.26
N THR A 282 0.48 3.69 20.87
CA THR A 282 -0.69 4.25 21.57
C THR A 282 -1.84 3.24 21.53
N ASP A 283 -2.87 3.51 22.30
CA ASP A 283 -4.13 2.76 22.42
C ASP A 283 -5.25 3.40 21.58
#